data_eaa996c0845823e7140ebceb4091a803
#
_entry.id   eaa996c0845823e7140ebceb4091a803
#
_cell.length_a   1.000
_cell.length_b   1.000
_cell.length_c   1.000
_cell.angle_alpha   90.00
_cell.angle_beta   90.00
_cell.angle_gamma   90.00
#
_symmetry.space_group_name_H-M   'P 1'
#
loop_
_entity.id
_entity.type
_entity.pdbx_description
1 polymer ?
#
loop_
_entity_poly.entity_id
_entity_poly.type
_entity_poly.pdbx_seq_one_letter_code
_entity_poly.pdbx_strand_id
1 'polypeptide(L)'
;MAFRRDLVLGLGGFDHVLGAGRHLAGAEDLDMFCRVLDAGYAIVHDPACVVHHMNTREGSSYTELHLGYGLGLGALANKLVRVRFGVGLTMLAVIAKRMIGRSLRHLRDPRKGSAARAMFRGIGSGFVAGARMKLQGTTFVDEHPPAPTPIGEHADRDSGRTR
;
A
#
# COMPACT_ATOMS: atom_id res chain seq x y z
N MET A 1 -7.22 10.44 -5.05
CA MET A 1 -5.98 11.10 -5.52
C MET A 1 -5.97 11.14 -7.03
N ALA A 2 -5.21 12.07 -7.63
CA ALA A 2 -5.02 12.17 -9.08
C ALA A 2 -3.52 12.33 -9.39
N PHE A 3 -3.07 11.75 -10.49
CA PHE A 3 -1.70 11.86 -10.99
C PHE A 3 -1.73 12.32 -12.45
N ARG A 4 -0.72 13.06 -12.85
CA ARG A 4 -0.47 13.32 -14.28
C ARG A 4 -0.08 12.00 -14.96
N ARG A 5 -0.81 11.63 -16.01
CA ARG A 5 -0.63 10.35 -16.71
C ARG A 5 0.78 10.21 -17.28
N ASP A 6 1.28 11.25 -17.94
CA ASP A 6 2.62 11.28 -18.53
C ASP A 6 3.72 11.06 -17.49
N LEU A 7 3.59 11.67 -16.31
CA LEU A 7 4.52 11.48 -15.20
C LEU A 7 4.51 10.02 -14.71
N VAL A 8 3.32 9.44 -14.46
CA VAL A 8 3.22 8.05 -14.00
C VAL A 8 3.84 7.09 -15.02
N LEU A 9 3.57 7.28 -16.32
CA LEU A 9 4.14 6.46 -17.37
C LEU A 9 5.67 6.64 -17.47
N GLY A 10 6.16 7.87 -17.35
CA GLY A 10 7.60 8.17 -17.34
C GLY A 10 8.34 7.55 -16.16
N LEU A 11 7.65 7.35 -15.04
CA LEU A 11 8.17 6.65 -13.85
C LEU A 11 8.01 5.11 -13.93
N GLY A 12 7.52 4.56 -15.03
CA GLY A 12 7.34 3.12 -15.22
C GLY A 12 6.03 2.55 -14.65
N GLY A 13 5.04 3.39 -14.36
CA GLY A 13 3.76 2.96 -13.80
C GLY A 13 3.78 2.65 -12.30
N PHE A 14 2.68 2.12 -11.80
CA PHE A 14 2.61 1.62 -10.43
C PHE A 14 3.38 0.31 -10.29
N ASP A 15 3.89 0.05 -9.08
CA ASP A 15 4.53 -1.23 -8.77
C ASP A 15 3.48 -2.34 -8.74
N HIS A 16 3.57 -3.26 -9.69
CA HIS A 16 2.57 -4.32 -9.89
C HIS A 16 2.52 -5.36 -8.77
N VAL A 17 3.49 -5.39 -7.89
CA VAL A 17 3.55 -6.31 -6.75
C VAL A 17 2.80 -5.75 -5.55
N LEU A 18 2.70 -4.43 -5.47
CA LEU A 18 2.00 -3.72 -4.40
C LEU A 18 0.53 -3.47 -4.79
N GLY A 19 -0.34 -3.30 -3.79
CA GLY A 19 -1.69 -2.80 -3.98
C GLY A 19 -2.81 -3.80 -3.75
N ALA A 20 -4.04 -3.31 -3.87
CA ALA A 20 -5.24 -4.10 -3.63
C ALA A 20 -5.31 -5.32 -4.56
N GLY A 21 -5.63 -6.49 -4.00
CA GLY A 21 -5.70 -7.75 -4.75
C GLY A 21 -4.34 -8.37 -5.09
N ARG A 22 -3.24 -7.77 -4.66
CA ARG A 22 -1.88 -8.31 -4.85
C ARG A 22 -1.39 -9.01 -3.58
N HIS A 23 -0.32 -9.78 -3.73
CA HIS A 23 0.29 -10.51 -2.61
C HIS A 23 0.78 -9.57 -1.49
N LEU A 24 1.30 -8.41 -1.86
CA LEU A 24 1.65 -7.32 -0.95
C LEU A 24 0.56 -6.24 -1.02
N ALA A 25 -0.57 -6.52 -0.37
CA ALA A 25 -1.81 -5.75 -0.49
C ALA A 25 -1.71 -4.37 0.15
N GLY A 26 -1.31 -3.35 -0.61
CA GLY A 26 -1.26 -1.95 -0.19
C GLY A 26 0.06 -1.26 -0.48
N ALA A 27 0.12 0.04 -0.16
CA ALA A 27 1.27 0.93 -0.32
C ALA A 27 1.69 1.26 -1.76
N GLU A 28 0.90 0.90 -2.78
CA GLU A 28 1.12 1.26 -4.18
C GLU A 28 1.10 2.77 -4.41
N ASP A 29 0.21 3.45 -3.73
CA ASP A 29 0.07 4.92 -3.76
C ASP A 29 1.23 5.61 -3.04
N LEU A 30 1.62 5.12 -1.87
CA LEU A 30 2.77 5.63 -1.12
C LEU A 30 4.08 5.43 -1.90
N ASP A 31 4.22 4.29 -2.57
CA ASP A 31 5.35 4.03 -3.46
C ASP A 31 5.42 5.06 -4.59
N MET A 32 4.30 5.28 -5.27
CA MET A 32 4.22 6.26 -6.34
C MET A 32 4.52 7.68 -5.81
N PHE A 33 4.02 8.05 -4.62
CA PHE A 33 4.35 9.34 -4.01
C PHE A 33 5.85 9.49 -3.76
N CYS A 34 6.52 8.46 -3.25
CA CYS A 34 7.97 8.49 -3.05
C CYS A 34 8.70 8.70 -4.39
N ARG A 35 8.30 7.99 -5.44
CA ARG A 35 8.93 8.12 -6.77
C ARG A 35 8.67 9.47 -7.42
N VAL A 36 7.48 10.04 -7.25
CA VAL A 36 7.13 11.40 -7.72
C VAL A 36 8.00 12.46 -7.04
N LEU A 37 8.15 12.37 -5.71
CA LEU A 37 9.00 13.28 -4.95
C LEU A 37 10.48 13.12 -5.33
N ASP A 38 10.96 11.90 -5.52
CA ASP A 38 12.34 11.60 -5.94
C ASP A 38 12.64 12.13 -7.33
N ALA A 39 11.66 12.20 -8.21
CA ALA A 39 11.76 12.80 -9.53
C ALA A 39 11.70 14.35 -9.51
N GLY A 40 11.62 14.97 -8.32
CA GLY A 40 11.61 16.43 -8.15
C GLY A 40 10.26 17.10 -8.34
N TYR A 41 9.18 16.32 -8.40
CA TYR A 41 7.81 16.86 -8.48
C TYR A 41 7.20 17.09 -7.11
N ALA A 42 6.22 17.98 -7.03
CA ALA A 42 5.49 18.29 -5.82
C ALA A 42 4.19 17.47 -5.72
N ILE A 43 3.79 17.16 -4.48
CA ILE A 43 2.46 16.64 -4.15
C ILE A 43 1.66 17.81 -3.57
N VAL A 44 0.51 18.10 -4.16
CA VAL A 44 -0.37 19.19 -3.73
C VAL A 44 -1.61 18.61 -3.07
N HIS A 45 -1.96 19.12 -1.91
CA HIS A 45 -3.23 18.83 -1.24
C HIS A 45 -4.21 19.98 -1.55
N ASP A 46 -5.32 19.64 -2.21
CA ASP A 46 -6.42 20.57 -2.47
C ASP A 46 -7.64 20.15 -1.64
N PRO A 47 -8.07 20.93 -0.63
CA PRO A 47 -9.22 20.61 0.20
C PRO A 47 -10.55 20.63 -0.55
N ALA A 48 -10.62 21.24 -1.74
CA ALA A 48 -11.80 21.22 -2.59
C ALA A 48 -11.98 19.89 -3.34
N CYS A 49 -10.91 19.11 -3.49
CA CYS A 49 -10.95 17.80 -4.13
C CYS A 49 -11.41 16.73 -3.13
N VAL A 50 -12.73 16.56 -2.99
CA VAL A 50 -13.35 15.60 -2.06
C VAL A 50 -13.76 14.33 -2.80
N VAL A 51 -13.36 13.17 -2.28
CA VAL A 51 -13.79 11.84 -2.75
C VAL A 51 -14.42 11.09 -1.60
N HIS A 52 -15.67 10.63 -1.77
CA HIS A 52 -16.36 9.79 -0.80
C HIS A 52 -16.02 8.32 -1.03
N HIS A 53 -15.43 7.68 -0.02
CA HIS A 53 -15.13 6.26 -0.06
C HIS A 53 -16.31 5.45 0.49
N MET A 54 -17.03 4.74 -0.39
CA MET A 54 -18.28 4.05 -0.05
C MET A 54 -18.08 2.68 0.62
N ASN A 55 -16.90 2.09 0.52
CA ASN A 55 -16.63 0.76 1.07
C ASN A 55 -16.11 0.83 2.50
N THR A 56 -16.97 0.50 3.45
CA THR A 56 -16.58 0.26 4.84
C THR A 56 -16.47 -1.23 5.09
N ARG A 57 -15.37 -1.69 5.69
CA ARG A 57 -15.16 -3.08 6.08
C ARG A 57 -15.35 -3.24 7.57
N GLU A 58 -16.02 -4.33 7.99
CA GLU A 58 -16.31 -4.64 9.38
C GLU A 58 -15.83 -6.04 9.76
N GLY A 59 -15.75 -6.33 11.06
CA GLY A 59 -15.44 -7.65 11.58
C GLY A 59 -14.04 -8.16 11.21
N SER A 60 -13.95 -9.42 10.76
CA SER A 60 -12.70 -10.08 10.38
C SER A 60 -12.06 -9.39 9.17
N SER A 61 -12.86 -8.92 8.22
CA SER A 61 -12.37 -8.24 7.02
C SER A 61 -11.64 -6.93 7.33
N TYR A 62 -11.95 -6.28 8.46
CA TYR A 62 -11.21 -5.10 8.95
C TYR A 62 -9.81 -5.48 9.43
N THR A 63 -9.66 -6.61 10.12
CA THR A 63 -8.36 -7.12 10.59
C THR A 63 -7.49 -7.59 9.42
N GLU A 64 -8.07 -8.28 8.45
CA GLU A 64 -7.40 -8.72 7.21
C GLU A 64 -6.92 -7.53 6.37
N LEU A 65 -7.74 -6.49 6.26
CA LEU A 65 -7.35 -5.24 5.60
C LEU A 65 -6.11 -4.61 6.25
N HIS A 66 -6.04 -4.60 7.60
CA HIS A 66 -4.90 -4.06 8.32
C HIS A 66 -3.65 -4.93 8.17
N LEU A 67 -3.81 -6.25 8.09
CA LEU A 67 -2.72 -7.16 7.76
C LEU A 67 -2.17 -6.85 6.36
N GLY A 68 -3.05 -6.71 5.37
CA GLY A 68 -2.68 -6.34 3.99
C GLY A 68 -1.94 -5.00 3.90
N TYR A 69 -2.45 -3.97 4.56
CA TYR A 69 -1.77 -2.68 4.64
C TYR A 69 -0.39 -2.79 5.30
N GLY A 70 -0.27 -3.64 6.34
CA GLY A 70 1.01 -3.92 6.96
C GLY A 70 2.00 -4.58 5.99
N LEU A 71 1.54 -5.58 5.22
CA LEU A 71 2.36 -6.28 4.22
C LEU A 71 2.93 -5.29 3.19
N GLY A 72 2.07 -4.48 2.57
CA GLY A 72 2.51 -3.48 1.60
C GLY A 72 3.46 -2.44 2.20
N LEU A 73 3.15 -1.93 3.39
CA LEU A 73 3.97 -0.93 4.07
C LEU A 73 5.34 -1.48 4.46
N GLY A 74 5.41 -2.72 4.95
CA GLY A 74 6.66 -3.40 5.26
C GLY A 74 7.54 -3.63 4.04
N ALA A 75 6.95 -4.09 2.93
CA ALA A 75 7.64 -4.28 1.66
C ALA A 75 8.16 -2.96 1.09
N LEU A 76 7.35 -1.90 1.12
CA LEU A 76 7.77 -0.56 0.73
C LEU A 76 8.95 -0.07 1.57
N ALA A 77 8.90 -0.24 2.90
CA ALA A 77 9.99 0.16 3.78
C ALA A 77 11.30 -0.58 3.42
N ASN A 78 11.23 -1.90 3.17
CA ASN A 78 12.38 -2.68 2.69
C ASN A 78 12.90 -2.15 1.35
N LYS A 79 12.02 -1.91 0.39
CA LYS A 79 12.39 -1.35 -0.92
C LYS A 79 13.13 -0.02 -0.76
N LEU A 80 12.60 0.89 0.05
CA LEU A 80 13.23 2.19 0.30
C LEU A 80 14.59 2.06 0.97
N VAL A 81 14.76 1.14 1.94
CA VAL A 81 16.07 0.85 2.55
C VAL A 81 17.09 0.39 1.50
N ARG A 82 16.68 -0.39 0.51
CA ARG A 82 17.57 -0.90 -0.55
C ARG A 82 17.87 0.13 -1.62
N VAL A 83 16.91 0.99 -1.96
CA VAL A 83 17.03 1.99 -3.03
C VAL A 83 17.58 3.33 -2.49
N ARG A 84 17.12 3.75 -1.32
CA ARG A 84 17.44 5.03 -0.67
C ARG A 84 17.54 4.86 0.84
N PHE A 85 18.65 4.33 1.30
CA PHE A 85 18.87 3.91 2.69
C PHE A 85 18.38 4.93 3.74
N GLY A 86 18.74 6.21 3.61
CA GLY A 86 18.32 7.26 4.55
C GLY A 86 16.80 7.47 4.60
N VAL A 87 16.14 7.45 3.42
CA VAL A 87 14.67 7.56 3.32
C VAL A 87 14.02 6.33 3.93
N GLY A 88 14.56 5.15 3.65
CA GLY A 88 14.07 3.89 4.21
C GLY A 88 14.16 3.86 5.73
N LEU A 89 15.26 4.31 6.32
CA LEU A 89 15.41 4.41 7.78
C LEU A 89 14.43 5.41 8.39
N THR A 90 14.24 6.57 7.75
CA THR A 90 13.23 7.55 8.20
C THR A 90 11.83 6.95 8.16
N MET A 91 11.49 6.23 7.09
CA MET A 91 10.20 5.53 6.97
C MET A 91 10.01 4.52 8.09
N LEU A 92 11.02 3.69 8.38
CA LEU A 92 10.97 2.73 9.48
C LEU A 92 10.78 3.42 10.83
N ALA A 93 11.47 4.53 11.10
CA ALA A 93 11.31 5.30 12.32
C ALA A 93 9.90 5.89 12.46
N VAL A 94 9.33 6.42 11.38
CA VAL A 94 7.95 6.94 11.34
C VAL A 94 6.95 5.82 11.58
N ILE A 95 7.12 4.66 10.94
CA ILE A 95 6.28 3.48 11.14
C ILE A 95 6.33 3.05 12.61
N ALA A 96 7.51 2.88 13.17
CA ALA A 96 7.69 2.47 14.57
C ALA A 96 7.01 3.46 15.54
N LYS A 97 7.27 4.76 15.39
CA LYS A 97 6.62 5.81 16.20
C LYS A 97 5.10 5.75 16.12
N ARG A 98 4.54 5.62 14.90
CA ARG A 98 3.08 5.54 14.71
C ARG A 98 2.49 4.28 15.30
N MET A 99 3.16 3.13 15.16
CA MET A 99 2.71 1.85 15.71
C MET A 99 2.71 1.85 17.23
N ILE A 100 3.77 2.35 17.86
CA ILE A 100 3.85 2.51 19.32
C ILE A 100 2.70 3.41 19.81
N GLY A 101 2.55 4.59 19.22
CA GLY A 101 1.49 5.53 19.61
C GLY A 101 0.08 4.96 19.39
N ARG A 102 -0.13 4.16 18.35
CA ARG A 102 -1.41 3.47 18.09
C ARG A 102 -1.67 2.36 19.10
N SER A 103 -0.67 1.54 19.39
CA SER A 103 -0.77 0.46 20.39
C SER A 103 -1.12 1.01 21.76
N LEU A 104 -0.44 2.06 22.21
CA LEU A 104 -0.72 2.71 23.49
C LEU A 104 -2.15 3.28 23.57
N ARG A 105 -2.63 3.92 22.51
CA ARG A 105 -3.99 4.50 22.46
C ARG A 105 -5.10 3.46 22.47
N HIS A 106 -4.85 2.26 21.94
CA HIS A 106 -5.87 1.23 21.73
C HIS A 106 -5.73 0.02 22.63
N LEU A 107 -4.93 0.11 23.72
CA LEU A 107 -4.76 -0.96 24.71
C LEU A 107 -6.10 -1.46 25.30
N ARG A 108 -7.10 -0.58 25.39
CA ARG A 108 -8.41 -0.87 26.01
C ARG A 108 -9.50 -1.24 24.99
N ASP A 109 -9.22 -1.17 23.68
CA ASP A 109 -10.19 -1.49 22.64
C ASP A 109 -9.79 -2.81 21.94
N PRO A 110 -10.49 -3.94 22.21
CA PRO A 110 -10.12 -5.25 21.66
C PRO A 110 -10.15 -5.29 20.12
N ARG A 111 -11.09 -4.60 19.46
CA ARG A 111 -11.21 -4.55 18.00
C ARG A 111 -10.03 -3.81 17.37
N LYS A 112 -9.75 -2.62 17.86
CA LYS A 112 -8.64 -1.80 17.36
C LYS A 112 -7.27 -2.40 17.73
N GLY A 113 -7.21 -3.09 18.88
CA GLY A 113 -6.04 -3.84 19.31
C GLY A 113 -5.71 -5.02 18.37
N SER A 114 -6.72 -5.78 17.92
CA SER A 114 -6.51 -6.90 16.97
C SER A 114 -6.02 -6.41 15.61
N ALA A 115 -6.62 -5.35 15.08
CA ALA A 115 -6.20 -4.74 13.82
C ALA A 115 -4.79 -4.14 13.91
N ALA A 116 -4.42 -3.51 15.04
CA ALA A 116 -3.07 -3.00 15.26
C ALA A 116 -2.03 -4.13 15.28
N ARG A 117 -2.32 -5.25 15.96
CA ARG A 117 -1.45 -6.44 15.96
C ARG A 117 -1.31 -7.06 14.57
N ALA A 118 -2.42 -7.17 13.82
CA ALA A 118 -2.41 -7.68 12.45
C ALA A 118 -1.53 -6.79 11.55
N MET A 119 -1.68 -5.48 11.64
CA MET A 119 -0.85 -4.53 10.89
C MET A 119 0.63 -4.67 11.27
N PHE A 120 0.96 -4.79 12.55
CA PHE A 120 2.34 -4.97 13.01
C PHE A 120 2.96 -6.27 12.45
N ARG A 121 2.23 -7.38 12.52
CA ARG A 121 2.66 -8.66 11.91
C ARG A 121 2.84 -8.51 10.40
N GLY A 122 1.90 -7.83 9.74
CA GLY A 122 1.99 -7.53 8.32
C GLY A 122 3.25 -6.76 7.95
N ILE A 123 3.62 -5.73 8.72
CA ILE A 123 4.84 -4.93 8.48
C ILE A 123 6.08 -5.82 8.54
N GLY A 124 6.23 -6.63 9.58
CA GLY A 124 7.36 -7.56 9.68
C GLY A 124 7.42 -8.57 8.54
N SER A 125 6.29 -9.22 8.24
CA SER A 125 6.19 -10.20 7.15
C SER A 125 6.43 -9.55 5.78
N GLY A 126 5.88 -8.37 5.54
CA GLY A 126 6.07 -7.62 4.30
C GLY A 126 7.52 -7.16 4.11
N PHE A 127 8.19 -6.74 5.19
CA PHE A 127 9.60 -6.37 5.13
C PHE A 127 10.47 -7.55 4.72
N VAL A 128 10.23 -8.74 5.29
CA VAL A 128 10.95 -9.97 4.93
C VAL A 128 10.61 -10.41 3.50
N ALA A 129 9.35 -10.34 3.11
CA ALA A 129 8.91 -10.66 1.74
C ALA A 129 9.60 -9.73 0.73
N GLY A 130 9.60 -8.42 0.97
CA GLY A 130 10.28 -7.44 0.12
C GLY A 130 11.79 -7.68 0.00
N ALA A 131 12.45 -8.18 1.07
CA ALA A 131 13.87 -8.52 1.03
C ALA A 131 14.20 -9.67 0.07
N ARG A 132 13.25 -10.58 -0.14
CA ARG A 132 13.38 -11.75 -1.05
C ARG A 132 13.07 -11.43 -2.50
N MET A 133 12.42 -10.30 -2.75
CA MET A 133 12.04 -9.90 -4.11
C MET A 133 13.18 -9.19 -4.84
N LYS A 134 13.28 -9.45 -6.14
CA LYS A 134 14.19 -8.72 -7.01
C LYS A 134 13.67 -7.30 -7.24
N LEU A 135 14.59 -6.36 -7.40
CA LEU A 135 14.28 -4.99 -7.81
C LEU A 135 14.79 -4.74 -9.22
N GLN A 136 13.98 -4.06 -10.01
CA GLN A 136 14.35 -3.46 -11.28
C GLN A 136 14.16 -1.95 -11.17
N GLY A 137 15.28 -1.23 -11.06
CA GLY A 137 15.22 0.20 -10.71
C GLY A 137 14.56 0.43 -9.35
N THR A 138 13.42 1.08 -9.34
CA THR A 138 12.65 1.43 -8.13
C THR A 138 11.40 0.57 -7.92
N THR A 139 11.17 -0.46 -8.73
CA THR A 139 10.00 -1.35 -8.64
C THR A 139 10.40 -2.78 -8.34
N PHE A 140 9.52 -3.54 -7.71
CA PHE A 140 9.69 -4.99 -7.57
C PHE A 140 9.44 -5.69 -8.91
N VAL A 141 10.16 -6.78 -9.15
CA VAL A 141 9.90 -7.66 -10.29
C VAL A 141 8.76 -8.60 -9.92
N ASP A 142 7.68 -8.55 -10.69
CA ASP A 142 6.57 -9.50 -10.56
C ASP A 142 6.91 -10.78 -11.32
N GLU A 143 7.34 -11.82 -10.61
CA GLU A 143 7.66 -13.14 -11.21
C GLU A 143 6.38 -13.94 -11.51
N HIS A 144 5.21 -13.54 -11.01
CA HIS A 144 3.93 -14.22 -11.19
C HIS A 144 2.81 -13.22 -11.48
N PRO A 145 2.87 -12.49 -12.60
CA PRO A 145 1.83 -11.52 -12.94
C PRO A 145 0.49 -12.26 -13.12
N PRO A 146 -0.63 -11.66 -12.67
CA PRO A 146 -1.95 -12.22 -12.93
C PRO A 146 -2.19 -12.25 -14.44
N ALA A 147 -2.97 -13.23 -14.89
CA ALA A 147 -3.44 -13.25 -16.26
C ALA A 147 -4.13 -11.92 -16.60
N PRO A 148 -3.91 -11.36 -17.79
CA PRO A 148 -4.60 -10.14 -18.20
C PRO A 148 -6.11 -10.38 -18.19
N THR A 149 -6.84 -9.55 -17.45
CA THR A 149 -8.31 -9.58 -17.47
C THR A 149 -8.79 -8.91 -18.74
N PRO A 150 -9.63 -9.56 -19.59
CA PRO A 150 -10.18 -8.92 -20.78
C PRO A 150 -10.91 -7.64 -20.41
N ILE A 151 -10.64 -6.57 -21.19
CA ILE A 151 -11.34 -5.29 -21.03
C ILE A 151 -12.81 -5.54 -21.39
N GLY A 152 -13.71 -5.51 -20.42
CA GLY A 152 -15.15 -5.72 -20.62
C GLY A 152 -15.80 -6.67 -19.59
N GLU A 153 -15.07 -7.62 -18.98
CA GLU A 153 -15.67 -8.54 -18.01
C GLU A 153 -16.04 -7.90 -16.66
N HIS A 154 -15.58 -6.68 -16.37
CA HIS A 154 -15.95 -5.98 -15.13
C HIS A 154 -17.34 -5.31 -15.21
N ALA A 155 -17.90 -5.09 -16.37
CA ALA A 155 -19.20 -4.42 -16.54
C ALA A 155 -20.38 -5.31 -16.13
N ASP A 156 -20.26 -6.64 -16.25
CA ASP A 156 -21.38 -7.56 -16.02
C ASP A 156 -21.53 -8.07 -14.57
N ARG A 157 -20.52 -7.91 -13.72
CA ARG A 157 -20.62 -8.39 -12.32
C ARG A 157 -21.37 -7.44 -11.39
N ASP A 158 -21.57 -6.20 -11.76
CA ASP A 158 -22.27 -5.20 -10.94
C ASP A 158 -23.75 -5.06 -11.30
N SER A 159 -24.20 -5.58 -12.46
CA SER A 159 -25.61 -5.56 -12.88
C SER A 159 -26.50 -6.61 -12.20
N GLY A 160 -25.92 -7.55 -11.47
CA GLY A 160 -26.64 -8.65 -10.79
C GLY A 160 -27.05 -8.39 -9.33
N ARG A 161 -26.84 -7.18 -8.78
CA ARG A 161 -27.13 -6.87 -7.35
C ARG A 161 -28.26 -5.86 -7.15
N THR A 162 -29.21 -5.79 -8.06
CA THR A 162 -30.48 -5.06 -7.82
C THR A 162 -31.65 -6.02 -7.99
N ARG A 163 -31.98 -6.77 -6.93
CA ARG A 163 -33.35 -7.17 -6.56
C ARG A 163 -33.38 -7.51 -5.08
#